data_228772d35a9fc0ced6e508726f543ed2
#
_entry.id   228772d35a9fc0ced6e508726f543ed2
#
_cell.length_a   1.000
_cell.length_b   1.000
_cell.length_c   1.000
_cell.angle_alpha   90.00
_cell.angle_beta   90.00
_cell.angle_gamma   90.00
#
_symmetry.space_group_name_H-M   'P 1'
#
loop_
_entity.id
_entity.type
_entity.pdbx_description
1 polymer ?
#
loop_
_entity_poly.entity_id
_entity_poly.type
_entity_poly.pdbx_seq_one_letter_code
_entity_poly.pdbx_strand_id
1 'polypeptide(L)'
;MSGIRKTILRAGLETLYFSGAHMVLRPFVSGIGVILTLHHVRPPRAGGFQPNRLLEISPRFFASLIRRLKRSGRDLVSLDEMHRRLVEGDFKRRFVCLTFDDGYRDVLQYAWPVMREHEVPCALYIPTSFPDGLGELWWLALEEVIARNPRIGLVMDGEDRRFDCKTVEEKRTLFEGLYWWLRRLKTYEELRTAIRDLCARYNVDLAELCRRHCMNWDEIGQMAESPLVTIGAHTVNHPMLKKVSEKCVRTEMEMGRSVIEAALGVRPAHLSYPVGDPTSVGPREYKIAAELGFKTAVTTQPGMLFTAHRQHLTALPRISINGEFQQMRYVRVLMSGAATAMWNGFRHVNIKAA
;
A
#
# COMPACT_ATOMS: atom_id res chain seq x y z
N MET A 1 -3.88 4.44 -13.14
CA MET A 1 -4.18 3.38 -14.15
C MET A 1 -4.98 4.01 -15.26
N SER A 2 -4.62 3.83 -16.53
CA SER A 2 -5.41 4.32 -17.65
C SER A 2 -6.83 3.73 -17.60
N GLY A 3 -7.84 4.49 -18.07
CA GLY A 3 -9.24 4.04 -18.07
C GLY A 3 -9.44 2.68 -18.72
N ILE A 4 -8.69 2.38 -19.78
CA ILE A 4 -8.72 1.09 -20.51
C ILE A 4 -8.25 -0.06 -19.61
N ARG A 5 -7.15 0.09 -18.90
CA ARG A 5 -6.66 -0.96 -17.98
C ARG A 5 -7.65 -1.27 -16.86
N LYS A 6 -8.30 -0.24 -16.32
CA LYS A 6 -9.35 -0.39 -15.31
C LYS A 6 -10.54 -1.18 -15.85
N THR A 7 -11.00 -0.85 -17.06
CA THR A 7 -12.11 -1.55 -17.73
C THR A 7 -11.79 -3.02 -17.98
N ILE A 8 -10.58 -3.32 -18.47
CA ILE A 8 -10.12 -4.71 -18.70
C ILE A 8 -10.07 -5.50 -17.40
N LEU A 9 -9.48 -4.94 -16.33
CA LEU A 9 -9.41 -5.62 -15.03
C LEU A 9 -10.82 -5.87 -14.46
N ARG A 10 -11.71 -4.89 -14.56
CA ARG A 10 -13.11 -5.05 -14.12
C ARG A 10 -13.81 -6.14 -14.91
N ALA A 11 -13.72 -6.12 -16.24
CA ALA A 11 -14.29 -7.16 -17.09
C ALA A 11 -13.73 -8.55 -16.74
N GLY A 12 -12.43 -8.68 -16.51
CA GLY A 12 -11.81 -9.94 -16.08
C GLY A 12 -12.36 -10.44 -14.73
N LEU A 13 -12.50 -9.55 -13.74
CA LEU A 13 -13.08 -9.91 -12.44
C LEU A 13 -14.56 -10.32 -12.55
N GLU A 14 -15.36 -9.61 -13.37
CA GLU A 14 -16.75 -9.96 -13.64
C GLU A 14 -16.87 -11.32 -14.34
N THR A 15 -16.05 -11.56 -15.36
CA THR A 15 -16.02 -12.84 -16.07
C THR A 15 -15.69 -13.99 -15.13
N LEU A 16 -14.64 -13.87 -14.31
CA LEU A 16 -14.27 -14.88 -13.33
C LEU A 16 -15.36 -15.14 -12.30
N TYR A 17 -16.09 -14.09 -11.90
CA TYR A 17 -17.18 -14.23 -10.94
C TYR A 17 -18.39 -14.91 -11.54
N PHE A 18 -18.94 -14.40 -12.67
CA PHE A 18 -20.18 -14.87 -13.24
C PHE A 18 -20.08 -16.23 -13.94
N SER A 19 -18.90 -16.58 -14.48
CA SER A 19 -18.64 -17.93 -15.01
C SER A 19 -18.45 -18.98 -13.92
N GLY A 20 -18.27 -18.58 -12.66
CA GLY A 20 -17.90 -19.51 -11.57
C GLY A 20 -16.46 -20.00 -11.62
N ALA A 21 -15.66 -19.60 -12.61
CA ALA A 21 -14.28 -20.06 -12.80
C ALA A 21 -13.41 -19.83 -11.56
N HIS A 22 -13.63 -18.73 -10.82
CA HIS A 22 -12.94 -18.46 -9.57
C HIS A 22 -13.16 -19.53 -8.49
N MET A 23 -14.30 -20.24 -8.49
CA MET A 23 -14.57 -21.34 -7.57
C MET A 23 -13.87 -22.63 -8.00
N VAL A 24 -13.92 -22.94 -9.29
CA VAL A 24 -13.26 -24.12 -9.88
C VAL A 24 -11.74 -24.04 -9.74
N LEU A 25 -11.14 -22.87 -9.98
CA LEU A 25 -9.70 -22.66 -9.87
C LEU A 25 -9.20 -22.59 -8.42
N ARG A 26 -10.06 -22.21 -7.47
CA ARG A 26 -9.69 -21.97 -6.07
C ARG A 26 -8.86 -23.07 -5.42
N PRO A 27 -9.16 -24.39 -5.55
CA PRO A 27 -8.35 -25.45 -4.93
C PRO A 27 -6.87 -25.39 -5.33
N PHE A 28 -6.57 -24.97 -6.55
CA PHE A 28 -5.24 -24.98 -7.15
C PHE A 28 -4.47 -23.67 -6.94
N VAL A 29 -5.17 -22.52 -6.87
CA VAL A 29 -4.51 -21.20 -6.93
C VAL A 29 -4.69 -20.35 -5.65
N SER A 30 -5.43 -20.80 -4.65
CA SER A 30 -5.70 -20.00 -3.45
C SER A 30 -4.57 -20.02 -2.40
N GLY A 31 -3.49 -20.75 -2.66
CA GLY A 31 -2.33 -20.84 -1.77
C GLY A 31 -2.65 -21.27 -0.34
N ILE A 32 -1.72 -20.97 0.57
CA ILE A 32 -1.82 -21.24 2.01
C ILE A 32 -2.39 -20.04 2.78
N GLY A 33 -2.28 -18.83 2.23
CA GLY A 33 -2.76 -17.60 2.85
C GLY A 33 -2.69 -16.39 1.92
N VAL A 34 -3.03 -15.24 2.46
CA VAL A 34 -2.97 -13.95 1.74
C VAL A 34 -2.69 -12.81 2.71
N ILE A 35 -1.91 -11.83 2.27
CA ILE A 35 -1.74 -10.56 2.93
C ILE A 35 -2.57 -9.53 2.15
N LEU A 36 -3.49 -8.86 2.83
CA LEU A 36 -4.28 -7.78 2.25
C LEU A 36 -3.63 -6.45 2.57
N THR A 37 -3.47 -5.58 1.57
CA THR A 37 -2.99 -4.22 1.76
C THR A 37 -4.12 -3.22 1.56
N LEU A 38 -4.21 -2.29 2.49
CA LEU A 38 -5.13 -1.16 2.54
C LEU A 38 -4.32 0.10 2.85
N HIS A 39 -4.92 1.27 2.60
CA HIS A 39 -4.35 2.56 2.95
C HIS A 39 -5.38 3.38 3.72
N HIS A 40 -6.33 4.01 3.03
CA HIS A 40 -7.39 4.79 3.64
C HIS A 40 -8.68 4.00 3.87
N VAL A 41 -9.30 4.18 5.03
CA VAL A 41 -10.68 3.78 5.31
C VAL A 41 -11.45 5.01 5.75
N ARG A 42 -12.18 5.64 4.83
CA ARG A 42 -12.87 6.91 5.11
C ARG A 42 -14.16 7.08 4.33
N PRO A 43 -15.08 7.94 4.79
CA PRO A 43 -16.28 8.28 4.03
C PRO A 43 -15.92 8.77 2.62
N PRO A 44 -16.79 8.50 1.62
CA PRO A 44 -16.60 9.02 0.27
C PRO A 44 -16.45 10.55 0.29
N ARG A 45 -15.44 11.05 -0.41
CA ARG A 45 -15.21 12.49 -0.55
C ARG A 45 -16.20 13.08 -1.59
N ALA A 46 -16.62 14.33 -1.39
CA ALA A 46 -17.35 15.08 -2.40
C ALA A 46 -16.42 15.50 -3.57
N GLY A 47 -17.02 15.76 -4.73
CA GLY A 47 -16.33 16.24 -5.92
C GLY A 47 -15.94 15.15 -6.93
N GLY A 48 -15.74 15.57 -8.18
CA GLY A 48 -15.47 14.66 -9.31
C GLY A 48 -13.99 14.32 -9.51
N PHE A 49 -13.08 15.17 -9.04
CA PHE A 49 -11.64 14.97 -9.20
C PHE A 49 -11.05 14.34 -7.94
N GLN A 50 -10.83 13.04 -7.98
CA GLN A 50 -10.27 12.22 -6.88
C GLN A 50 -9.33 11.17 -7.47
N PRO A 51 -8.14 11.56 -7.96
CA PRO A 51 -7.24 10.64 -8.65
C PRO A 51 -6.67 9.57 -7.71
N ASN A 52 -6.49 9.89 -6.41
CA ASN A 52 -6.01 8.97 -5.39
C ASN A 52 -7.11 8.10 -4.77
N ARG A 53 -8.35 8.14 -5.28
CA ARG A 53 -9.45 7.29 -4.82
C ARG A 53 -9.12 5.80 -4.85
N LEU A 54 -8.14 5.40 -5.66
CA LEU A 54 -7.64 4.03 -5.65
C LEU A 54 -7.20 3.57 -4.25
N LEU A 55 -6.65 4.47 -3.44
CA LEU A 55 -6.17 4.16 -2.08
C LEU A 55 -7.27 4.16 -1.02
N GLU A 56 -8.52 4.51 -1.37
CA GLU A 56 -9.58 4.80 -0.41
C GLU A 56 -10.70 3.77 -0.48
N ILE A 57 -11.06 3.18 0.66
CA ILE A 57 -12.29 2.37 0.77
C ILE A 57 -13.25 2.98 1.79
N SER A 58 -14.55 2.73 1.61
CA SER A 58 -15.54 3.26 2.54
C SER A 58 -15.62 2.44 3.83
N PRO A 59 -15.95 3.05 4.99
CA PRO A 59 -16.12 2.34 6.26
C PRO A 59 -17.18 1.23 6.17
N ARG A 60 -18.27 1.48 5.44
CA ARG A 60 -19.32 0.48 5.19
C ARG A 60 -18.80 -0.74 4.44
N PHE A 61 -17.97 -0.51 3.41
CA PHE A 61 -17.34 -1.62 2.67
C PHE A 61 -16.33 -2.36 3.54
N PHE A 62 -15.51 -1.63 4.31
CA PHE A 62 -14.54 -2.23 5.23
C PHE A 62 -15.23 -3.12 6.28
N ALA A 63 -16.28 -2.64 6.96
CA ALA A 63 -17.05 -3.45 7.90
C ALA A 63 -17.64 -4.72 7.24
N SER A 64 -18.10 -4.60 6.00
CA SER A 64 -18.60 -5.75 5.23
C SER A 64 -17.48 -6.74 4.87
N LEU A 65 -16.27 -6.23 4.57
CA LEU A 65 -15.08 -7.04 4.35
C LEU A 65 -14.73 -7.84 5.61
N ILE A 66 -14.62 -7.19 6.77
CA ILE A 66 -14.29 -7.84 8.04
C ILE A 66 -15.28 -8.96 8.37
N ARG A 67 -16.60 -8.67 8.32
CA ARG A 67 -17.62 -9.70 8.52
C ARG A 67 -17.50 -10.86 7.54
N ARG A 68 -17.16 -10.58 6.29
CA ARG A 68 -16.95 -11.63 5.26
C ARG A 68 -15.71 -12.47 5.56
N LEU A 69 -14.61 -11.86 5.99
CA LEU A 69 -13.38 -12.55 6.34
C LEU A 69 -13.61 -13.47 7.56
N LYS A 70 -14.27 -13.01 8.61
CA LYS A 70 -14.66 -13.82 9.79
C LYS A 70 -15.47 -15.07 9.41
N ARG A 71 -16.32 -14.97 8.38
CA ARG A 71 -17.16 -16.10 7.89
C ARG A 71 -16.46 -16.94 6.81
N SER A 72 -15.22 -16.67 6.47
CA SER A 72 -14.55 -17.32 5.32
C SER A 72 -13.97 -18.70 5.63
N GLY A 73 -13.92 -19.11 6.90
CA GLY A 73 -13.23 -20.32 7.36
C GLY A 73 -11.70 -20.19 7.33
N ARG A 74 -11.17 -18.99 7.12
CA ARG A 74 -9.73 -18.70 7.23
C ARG A 74 -9.42 -18.09 8.59
N ASP A 75 -8.22 -18.32 9.08
CA ASP A 75 -7.74 -17.65 10.29
C ASP A 75 -7.33 -16.22 9.95
N LEU A 76 -7.78 -15.26 10.75
CA LEU A 76 -7.28 -13.88 10.72
C LEU A 76 -6.10 -13.82 11.69
N VAL A 77 -4.90 -13.56 11.18
CA VAL A 77 -3.66 -13.73 11.95
C VAL A 77 -2.80 -12.44 11.89
N SER A 78 -1.98 -12.25 12.93
CA SER A 78 -0.95 -11.22 12.94
C SER A 78 0.19 -11.55 11.96
N LEU A 79 1.08 -10.59 11.70
CA LEU A 79 2.29 -10.83 10.89
C LEU A 79 3.25 -11.82 11.57
N ASP A 80 3.36 -11.77 12.91
CA ASP A 80 4.21 -12.72 13.63
C ASP A 80 3.66 -14.15 13.52
N GLU A 81 2.37 -14.34 13.66
CA GLU A 81 1.74 -15.66 13.47
C GLU A 81 1.85 -16.16 12.03
N MET A 82 1.66 -15.26 11.04
CA MET A 82 1.93 -15.59 9.64
C MET A 82 3.39 -16.04 9.43
N HIS A 83 4.34 -15.29 9.98
CA HIS A 83 5.77 -15.63 9.90
C HIS A 83 6.05 -16.99 10.53
N ARG A 84 5.53 -17.24 11.75
CA ARG A 84 5.65 -18.53 12.42
C ARG A 84 5.16 -19.66 11.53
N ARG A 85 3.95 -19.54 10.99
CA ARG A 85 3.35 -20.57 10.11
C ARG A 85 4.21 -20.82 8.86
N LEU A 86 4.75 -19.77 8.24
CA LEU A 86 5.61 -19.92 7.07
C LEU A 86 6.91 -20.67 7.42
N VAL A 87 7.56 -20.33 8.53
CA VAL A 87 8.83 -20.94 8.94
C VAL A 87 8.64 -22.38 9.40
N GLU A 88 7.63 -22.63 10.24
CA GLU A 88 7.36 -23.96 10.82
C GLU A 88 6.63 -24.90 9.85
N GLY A 89 6.05 -24.36 8.76
CA GLY A 89 5.27 -25.19 7.83
C GLY A 89 3.88 -25.54 8.34
N ASP A 90 3.30 -24.74 9.25
CA ASP A 90 1.96 -24.94 9.78
C ASP A 90 0.89 -24.41 8.84
N PHE A 91 0.45 -25.23 7.91
CA PHE A 91 -0.53 -24.87 6.86
C PHE A 91 -1.86 -25.61 6.99
N LYS A 92 -2.19 -26.07 8.19
CA LYS A 92 -3.45 -26.80 8.46
C LYS A 92 -4.69 -25.99 8.10
N ARG A 93 -4.62 -24.67 8.31
CA ARG A 93 -5.69 -23.73 7.96
C ARG A 93 -5.15 -22.56 7.16
N ARG A 94 -5.88 -22.16 6.11
CA ARG A 94 -5.56 -20.95 5.34
C ARG A 94 -5.75 -19.72 6.20
N PHE A 95 -4.93 -18.71 5.99
CA PHE A 95 -4.95 -17.50 6.79
C PHE A 95 -5.05 -16.23 5.96
N VAL A 96 -5.38 -15.14 6.64
CA VAL A 96 -5.42 -13.77 6.10
C VAL A 96 -4.73 -12.84 7.10
N CYS A 97 -3.78 -12.01 6.62
CA CYS A 97 -3.25 -10.87 7.35
C CYS A 97 -3.84 -9.59 6.76
N LEU A 98 -4.21 -8.63 7.62
CA LEU A 98 -4.57 -7.28 7.21
C LEU A 98 -3.41 -6.33 7.47
N THR A 99 -3.05 -5.53 6.47
CA THR A 99 -1.99 -4.53 6.59
C THR A 99 -2.46 -3.18 6.08
N PHE A 100 -2.05 -2.10 6.77
CA PHE A 100 -2.30 -0.73 6.38
C PHE A 100 -0.97 -0.02 6.23
N ASP A 101 -0.77 0.63 5.10
CA ASP A 101 0.44 1.40 4.82
C ASP A 101 0.22 2.89 5.14
N ASP A 102 1.31 3.65 5.26
CA ASP A 102 1.38 5.12 5.39
C ASP A 102 0.89 5.72 6.72
N GLY A 103 0.32 4.95 7.64
CA GLY A 103 -0.13 5.48 8.93
C GLY A 103 -1.22 6.54 8.86
N TYR A 104 -2.15 6.45 7.92
CA TYR A 104 -3.24 7.41 7.76
C TYR A 104 -4.17 7.45 8.97
N ARG A 105 -4.56 8.67 9.41
CA ARG A 105 -5.40 8.90 10.58
C ARG A 105 -6.79 8.29 10.47
N ASP A 106 -7.34 8.19 9.27
CA ASP A 106 -8.66 7.59 9.06
C ASP A 106 -8.69 6.07 9.35
N VAL A 107 -7.53 5.41 9.41
CA VAL A 107 -7.44 4.02 9.89
C VAL A 107 -7.81 3.94 11.37
N LEU A 108 -7.28 4.87 12.21
CA LEU A 108 -7.66 4.97 13.62
C LEU A 108 -9.14 5.31 13.78
N GLN A 109 -9.63 6.27 12.98
CA GLN A 109 -10.99 6.80 13.12
C GLN A 109 -12.09 5.83 12.66
N TYR A 110 -11.86 5.09 11.57
CA TYR A 110 -12.93 4.30 10.92
C TYR A 110 -12.63 2.81 10.82
N ALA A 111 -11.37 2.39 10.67
CA ALA A 111 -11.04 0.97 10.56
C ALA A 111 -10.84 0.32 11.92
N TRP A 112 -10.11 0.97 12.80
CA TRP A 112 -9.75 0.46 14.12
C TRP A 112 -10.96 0.08 14.99
N PRO A 113 -12.03 0.89 15.11
CA PRO A 113 -13.21 0.49 15.88
C PRO A 113 -13.82 -0.83 15.42
N VAL A 114 -13.89 -1.04 14.08
CA VAL A 114 -14.43 -2.28 13.49
C VAL A 114 -13.51 -3.48 13.77
N MET A 115 -12.19 -3.29 13.63
CA MET A 115 -11.22 -4.38 13.89
C MET A 115 -11.22 -4.78 15.37
N ARG A 116 -11.28 -3.80 16.29
CA ARG A 116 -11.35 -4.03 17.72
C ARG A 116 -12.64 -4.77 18.12
N GLU A 117 -13.80 -4.34 17.62
CA GLU A 117 -15.09 -5.00 17.87
C GLU A 117 -15.08 -6.49 17.43
N HIS A 118 -14.41 -6.76 16.33
CA HIS A 118 -14.37 -8.12 15.78
C HIS A 118 -13.12 -8.92 16.16
N GLU A 119 -12.24 -8.39 17.02
CA GLU A 119 -10.97 -8.99 17.45
C GLU A 119 -10.10 -9.43 16.25
N VAL A 120 -9.94 -8.55 15.27
CA VAL A 120 -9.19 -8.82 14.05
C VAL A 120 -7.80 -8.19 14.13
N PRO A 121 -6.73 -9.00 14.10
CA PRO A 121 -5.38 -8.46 14.08
C PRO A 121 -5.07 -7.72 12.77
N CYS A 122 -4.25 -6.68 12.89
CA CYS A 122 -3.75 -5.92 11.75
C CYS A 122 -2.30 -5.47 11.96
N ALA A 123 -1.67 -5.04 10.89
CA ALA A 123 -0.39 -4.36 10.94
C ALA A 123 -0.50 -2.94 10.38
N LEU A 124 0.23 -2.01 11.01
CA LEU A 124 0.41 -0.64 10.53
C LEU A 124 1.87 -0.48 10.11
N TYR A 125 2.13 -0.15 8.87
CA TYR A 125 3.46 0.17 8.36
C TYR A 125 3.65 1.69 8.33
N ILE A 126 4.58 2.19 9.13
CA ILE A 126 4.74 3.62 9.44
C ILE A 126 6.01 4.17 8.82
N PRO A 127 5.91 5.13 7.86
CA PRO A 127 7.04 5.96 7.47
C PRO A 127 7.30 6.99 8.58
N THR A 128 8.48 7.00 9.19
CA THR A 128 8.67 7.72 10.46
C THR A 128 8.65 9.24 10.35
N SER A 129 8.92 9.81 9.19
CA SER A 129 8.75 11.25 8.97
C SER A 129 7.26 11.69 8.96
N PHE A 130 6.31 10.76 8.78
CA PHE A 130 4.89 11.10 8.69
C PHE A 130 4.29 11.48 10.06
N PRO A 131 4.48 10.70 11.13
CA PRO A 131 4.06 11.10 12.46
C PRO A 131 4.71 12.40 12.97
N ASP A 132 5.92 12.71 12.51
CA ASP A 132 6.60 13.98 12.81
C ASP A 132 6.02 15.18 12.04
N GLY A 133 5.10 14.95 11.10
CA GLY A 133 4.54 15.97 10.22
C GLY A 133 5.52 16.46 9.14
N LEU A 134 6.59 15.69 8.88
CA LEU A 134 7.63 16.01 7.91
C LEU A 134 7.52 15.22 6.61
N GLY A 135 6.52 14.34 6.50
CA GLY A 135 6.30 13.47 5.35
C GLY A 135 5.86 14.25 4.10
N GLU A 136 6.48 13.93 2.98
CA GLU A 136 6.12 14.50 1.68
C GLU A 136 5.17 13.57 0.93
N LEU A 137 3.87 13.70 1.20
CA LEU A 137 2.80 12.94 0.53
C LEU A 137 2.61 13.47 -0.90
N TRP A 138 3.64 13.32 -1.75
CA TRP A 138 3.73 13.93 -3.08
C TRP A 138 2.50 13.64 -3.97
N TRP A 139 1.88 12.47 -3.85
CA TRP A 139 0.69 12.10 -4.62
C TRP A 139 -0.56 12.87 -4.16
N LEU A 140 -0.68 13.16 -2.86
CA LEU A 140 -1.76 14.00 -2.32
C LEU A 140 -1.49 15.47 -2.61
N ALA A 141 -0.24 15.91 -2.52
CA ALA A 141 0.15 17.28 -2.87
C ALA A 141 -0.15 17.56 -4.35
N LEU A 142 0.19 16.66 -5.25
CA LEU A 142 -0.14 16.77 -6.67
C LEU A 142 -1.65 16.86 -6.90
N GLU A 143 -2.46 16.03 -6.20
CA GLU A 143 -3.92 16.11 -6.24
C GLU A 143 -4.41 17.49 -5.79
N GLU A 144 -3.90 17.99 -4.66
CA GLU A 144 -4.34 19.26 -4.05
C GLU A 144 -4.00 20.46 -4.95
N VAL A 145 -2.80 20.50 -5.52
CA VAL A 145 -2.40 21.53 -6.47
C VAL A 145 -3.33 21.57 -7.69
N ILE A 146 -3.56 20.42 -8.32
CA ILE A 146 -4.40 20.34 -9.53
C ILE A 146 -5.88 20.61 -9.19
N ALA A 147 -6.36 20.15 -8.03
CA ALA A 147 -7.74 20.37 -7.62
C ALA A 147 -8.10 21.85 -7.52
N ARG A 148 -7.19 22.65 -6.97
CA ARG A 148 -7.41 24.08 -6.66
C ARG A 148 -7.21 25.02 -7.83
N ASN A 149 -6.52 24.58 -8.90
CA ASN A 149 -6.08 25.49 -9.96
C ASN A 149 -6.66 25.08 -11.33
N PRO A 150 -7.06 26.04 -12.17
CA PRO A 150 -7.52 25.78 -13.54
C PRO A 150 -6.36 25.70 -14.55
N ARG A 151 -5.15 26.04 -14.14
CA ARG A 151 -3.92 26.01 -14.94
C ARG A 151 -2.72 25.70 -14.05
N ILE A 152 -1.85 24.81 -14.52
CA ILE A 152 -0.64 24.39 -13.82
C ILE A 152 0.58 24.71 -14.69
N GLY A 153 1.56 25.40 -14.12
CA GLY A 153 2.89 25.63 -14.69
C GLY A 153 3.96 24.99 -13.81
N LEU A 154 4.87 24.26 -14.42
CA LEU A 154 6.02 23.66 -13.75
C LEU A 154 7.19 23.49 -14.70
N VAL A 155 8.39 23.34 -14.14
CA VAL A 155 9.57 22.98 -14.92
C VAL A 155 9.58 21.46 -15.13
N MET A 156 9.53 21.03 -16.39
CA MET A 156 9.65 19.63 -16.79
C MET A 156 10.82 19.47 -17.77
N ASP A 157 11.74 18.58 -17.44
CA ASP A 157 12.90 18.29 -18.31
C ASP A 157 13.70 19.55 -18.71
N GLY A 158 13.77 20.54 -17.79
CA GLY A 158 14.47 21.81 -17.98
C GLY A 158 13.65 22.90 -18.70
N GLU A 159 12.41 22.63 -19.09
CA GLU A 159 11.53 23.57 -19.79
C GLU A 159 10.35 24.00 -18.92
N ASP A 160 9.98 25.29 -19.00
CA ASP A 160 8.77 25.81 -18.35
C ASP A 160 7.55 25.39 -19.17
N ARG A 161 6.73 24.50 -18.62
CA ARG A 161 5.52 23.97 -19.27
C ARG A 161 4.28 24.43 -18.55
N ARG A 162 3.21 24.68 -19.32
CA ARG A 162 1.92 25.13 -18.81
C ARG A 162 0.81 24.26 -19.37
N PHE A 163 -0.13 23.88 -18.47
CA PHE A 163 -1.24 22.98 -18.77
C PHE A 163 -2.54 23.61 -18.29
N ASP A 164 -3.52 23.74 -19.16
CA ASP A 164 -4.89 24.06 -18.76
C ASP A 164 -5.55 22.81 -18.19
N CYS A 165 -6.31 22.97 -17.08
CA CYS A 165 -7.00 21.88 -16.40
C CYS A 165 -8.27 22.40 -15.71
N LYS A 166 -9.20 22.93 -16.51
CA LYS A 166 -10.46 23.54 -16.04
C LYS A 166 -11.52 22.50 -15.69
N THR A 167 -11.61 21.44 -16.49
CA THR A 167 -12.58 20.37 -16.31
C THR A 167 -12.03 19.22 -15.47
N VAL A 168 -12.90 18.40 -14.91
CA VAL A 168 -12.52 17.19 -14.16
C VAL A 168 -11.70 16.22 -15.02
N GLU A 169 -12.03 16.11 -16.30
CA GLU A 169 -11.33 15.20 -17.20
C GLU A 169 -9.92 15.71 -17.54
N GLU A 170 -9.77 17.02 -17.82
CA GLU A 170 -8.46 17.65 -18.00
C GLU A 170 -7.58 17.49 -16.74
N LYS A 171 -8.16 17.70 -15.54
CA LYS A 171 -7.46 17.47 -14.26
C LYS A 171 -6.98 16.04 -14.11
N ARG A 172 -7.81 15.06 -14.46
CA ARG A 172 -7.44 13.64 -14.42
C ARG A 172 -6.30 13.32 -15.39
N THR A 173 -6.40 13.80 -16.62
CA THR A 173 -5.36 13.60 -17.65
C THR A 173 -4.05 14.21 -17.21
N LEU A 174 -4.10 15.44 -16.70
CA LEU A 174 -2.91 16.13 -16.19
C LEU A 174 -2.30 15.39 -14.98
N PHE A 175 -3.13 15.00 -14.00
CA PHE A 175 -2.66 14.25 -12.85
C PHE A 175 -1.98 12.94 -13.28
N GLU A 176 -2.59 12.17 -14.17
CA GLU A 176 -2.02 10.90 -14.65
C GLU A 176 -0.69 11.14 -15.38
N GLY A 177 -0.61 12.17 -16.21
CA GLY A 177 0.62 12.57 -16.90
C GLY A 177 1.74 12.95 -15.94
N LEU A 178 1.47 13.85 -15.01
CA LEU A 178 2.46 14.33 -14.02
C LEU A 178 2.83 13.24 -13.01
N TYR A 179 1.89 12.43 -12.55
CA TYR A 179 2.15 11.29 -11.67
C TYR A 179 3.17 10.32 -12.28
N TRP A 180 2.99 9.95 -13.55
CA TRP A 180 3.92 9.05 -14.21
C TRP A 180 5.23 9.73 -14.61
N TRP A 181 5.23 11.02 -14.91
CA TRP A 181 6.46 11.79 -15.11
C TRP A 181 7.30 11.82 -13.84
N LEU A 182 6.73 12.21 -12.70
CA LEU A 182 7.40 12.19 -11.39
C LEU A 182 7.99 10.82 -11.08
N ARG A 183 7.23 9.75 -11.33
CA ARG A 183 7.69 8.39 -11.11
C ARG A 183 8.79 7.93 -12.07
N ARG A 184 8.98 8.59 -13.20
CA ARG A 184 10.06 8.30 -14.17
C ARG A 184 11.33 9.08 -13.92
N LEU A 185 11.33 10.12 -13.10
CA LEU A 185 12.54 10.86 -12.71
C LEU A 185 13.60 9.87 -12.19
N LYS A 186 14.87 10.15 -12.49
CA LYS A 186 15.97 9.20 -12.24
C LYS A 186 16.21 8.95 -10.77
N THR A 187 16.15 10.01 -9.96
CA THR A 187 16.42 9.97 -8.54
C THR A 187 15.20 10.37 -7.72
N TYR A 188 15.17 9.95 -6.46
CA TYR A 188 14.14 10.40 -5.52
C TYR A 188 14.27 11.90 -5.20
N GLU A 189 15.48 12.44 -5.20
CA GLU A 189 15.71 13.87 -4.94
C GLU A 189 15.16 14.75 -6.08
N GLU A 190 15.27 14.33 -7.35
CA GLU A 190 14.61 15.02 -8.46
C GLU A 190 13.08 15.07 -8.27
N LEU A 191 12.46 13.99 -7.81
CA LEU A 191 11.02 13.97 -7.50
C LEU A 191 10.69 14.95 -6.38
N ARG A 192 11.45 14.93 -5.28
CA ARG A 192 11.24 15.84 -4.15
C ARG A 192 11.37 17.29 -4.56
N THR A 193 12.40 17.62 -5.32
CA THR A 193 12.63 18.99 -5.84
C THR A 193 11.45 19.44 -6.69
N ALA A 194 10.99 18.59 -7.63
CA ALA A 194 9.87 18.93 -8.51
C ALA A 194 8.56 19.16 -7.73
N ILE A 195 8.28 18.31 -6.72
CA ILE A 195 7.04 18.45 -5.94
C ILE A 195 7.10 19.64 -4.97
N ARG A 196 8.26 19.92 -4.38
CA ARG A 196 8.46 21.09 -3.51
C ARG A 196 8.32 22.40 -4.29
N ASP A 197 8.94 22.50 -5.49
CA ASP A 197 8.77 23.66 -6.37
C ASP A 197 7.31 23.85 -6.77
N LEU A 198 6.62 22.77 -7.14
CA LEU A 198 5.20 22.81 -7.47
C LEU A 198 4.35 23.28 -6.28
N CYS A 199 4.60 22.75 -5.10
CA CYS A 199 3.88 23.15 -3.88
C CYS A 199 4.14 24.61 -3.49
N ALA A 200 5.37 25.06 -3.60
CA ALA A 200 5.74 26.47 -3.34
C ALA A 200 5.02 27.42 -4.31
N ARG A 201 4.95 27.09 -5.60
CA ARG A 201 4.26 27.90 -6.62
C ARG A 201 2.76 28.03 -6.39
N TYR A 202 2.13 27.01 -5.79
CA TYR A 202 0.68 26.92 -5.62
C TYR A 202 0.24 27.00 -4.15
N ASN A 203 1.11 27.41 -3.24
CA ASN A 203 0.83 27.59 -1.81
C ASN A 203 0.22 26.33 -1.16
N VAL A 204 0.80 25.18 -1.43
CA VAL A 204 0.46 23.91 -0.74
C VAL A 204 1.54 23.63 0.30
N ASP A 205 1.14 23.61 1.57
CA ASP A 205 2.02 23.26 2.69
C ASP A 205 2.07 21.74 2.84
N LEU A 206 3.23 21.15 2.52
CA LEU A 206 3.47 19.71 2.61
C LEU A 206 3.39 19.21 4.06
N ALA A 207 3.88 19.99 5.02
CA ALA A 207 3.85 19.61 6.43
C ALA A 207 2.42 19.64 6.99
N GLU A 208 1.64 20.66 6.63
CA GLU A 208 0.21 20.71 7.01
C GLU A 208 -0.56 19.55 6.36
N LEU A 209 -0.31 19.27 5.07
CA LEU A 209 -0.91 18.14 4.36
C LEU A 209 -0.61 16.83 5.09
N CYS A 210 0.63 16.61 5.50
CA CYS A 210 1.04 15.44 6.24
C CYS A 210 0.31 15.34 7.58
N ARG A 211 0.36 16.40 8.41
CA ARG A 211 -0.33 16.44 9.72
C ARG A 211 -1.84 16.25 9.61
N ARG A 212 -2.45 16.70 8.54
CA ARG A 212 -3.89 16.54 8.29
C ARG A 212 -4.27 15.09 7.98
N HIS A 213 -3.41 14.35 7.27
CA HIS A 213 -3.73 13.00 6.79
C HIS A 213 -3.17 11.88 7.64
N CYS A 214 -2.00 12.05 8.24
CA CYS A 214 -1.31 11.00 8.97
C CYS A 214 -1.51 11.10 10.48
N MET A 215 -1.45 9.98 11.17
CA MET A 215 -1.42 9.90 12.62
C MET A 215 -0.11 10.48 13.14
N ASN A 216 -0.16 11.13 14.31
CA ASN A 216 1.03 11.46 15.09
C ASN A 216 1.46 10.26 15.96
N TRP A 217 2.57 10.39 16.70
CA TRP A 217 3.08 9.31 17.55
C TRP A 217 2.14 8.91 18.68
N ASP A 218 1.39 9.85 19.26
CA ASP A 218 0.41 9.55 20.31
C ASP A 218 -0.74 8.71 19.78
N GLU A 219 -1.27 9.05 18.59
CA GLU A 219 -2.33 8.29 17.92
C GLU A 219 -1.87 6.88 17.52
N ILE A 220 -0.61 6.72 17.08
CA ILE A 220 -0.02 5.42 16.76
C ILE A 220 0.19 4.63 18.05
N GLY A 221 0.72 5.26 19.12
CA GLY A 221 0.92 4.67 20.44
C GLY A 221 -0.37 4.10 20.99
N GLN A 222 -1.47 4.88 20.93
CA GLN A 222 -2.80 4.42 21.34
C GLN A 222 -3.25 3.13 20.62
N MET A 223 -2.93 2.98 19.33
CA MET A 223 -3.24 1.74 18.61
C MET A 223 -2.27 0.61 19.01
N ALA A 224 -0.99 0.92 19.20
CA ALA A 224 0.06 -0.04 19.53
C ALA A 224 -0.10 -0.69 20.90
N GLU A 225 -0.83 -0.07 21.84
CA GLU A 225 -1.18 -0.67 23.14
C GLU A 225 -2.00 -1.97 22.99
N SER A 226 -2.68 -2.15 21.87
CA SER A 226 -3.49 -3.34 21.64
C SER A 226 -2.66 -4.51 21.10
N PRO A 227 -2.81 -5.72 21.66
CA PRO A 227 -2.15 -6.92 21.14
C PRO A 227 -2.64 -7.32 19.73
N LEU A 228 -3.70 -6.70 19.24
CA LEU A 228 -4.19 -6.90 17.87
C LEU A 228 -3.39 -6.10 16.83
N VAL A 229 -2.56 -5.14 17.26
CA VAL A 229 -1.85 -4.24 16.33
C VAL A 229 -0.36 -4.55 16.32
N THR A 230 0.16 -4.89 15.15
CA THR A 230 1.59 -5.02 14.90
C THR A 230 2.11 -3.75 14.22
N ILE A 231 3.08 -3.07 14.82
CA ILE A 231 3.74 -1.94 14.16
C ILE A 231 4.88 -2.45 13.29
N GLY A 232 4.87 -2.10 12.02
CA GLY A 232 5.89 -2.40 11.04
C GLY A 232 6.60 -1.14 10.53
N ALA A 233 7.80 -1.29 10.00
CA ALA A 233 8.56 -0.21 9.40
C ALA A 233 8.10 0.05 7.95
N HIS A 234 8.15 1.32 7.53
CA HIS A 234 7.89 1.75 6.15
C HIS A 234 8.93 2.79 5.67
N THR A 235 10.18 2.61 6.09
CA THR A 235 11.30 3.56 5.92
C THR A 235 11.14 4.85 6.74
N VAL A 236 11.97 5.84 6.50
CA VAL A 236 11.85 7.18 7.10
C VAL A 236 10.99 8.08 6.22
N ASN A 237 11.42 8.29 4.96
CA ASN A 237 10.87 9.30 4.05
C ASN A 237 9.99 8.74 2.91
N HIS A 238 9.67 7.46 2.95
CA HIS A 238 8.87 6.80 1.92
C HIS A 238 9.45 6.90 0.49
N PRO A 239 10.78 6.72 0.25
CA PRO A 239 11.34 6.82 -1.09
C PRO A 239 11.04 5.57 -1.93
N MET A 240 11.00 5.74 -3.24
CA MET A 240 11.13 4.60 -4.16
C MET A 240 12.58 4.07 -4.07
N LEU A 241 12.79 2.98 -3.36
CA LEU A 241 14.11 2.51 -2.93
C LEU A 241 15.07 2.21 -4.09
N LYS A 242 14.56 1.78 -5.26
CA LYS A 242 15.40 1.64 -6.48
C LYS A 242 16.01 2.94 -6.97
N LYS A 243 15.49 4.10 -6.54
CA LYS A 243 15.93 5.43 -6.98
C LYS A 243 16.92 6.09 -6.04
N VAL A 244 17.36 5.37 -5.03
CA VAL A 244 18.36 5.82 -4.06
C VAL A 244 19.53 4.85 -4.00
N SER A 245 20.68 5.32 -3.49
CA SER A 245 21.86 4.47 -3.33
C SER A 245 21.64 3.36 -2.29
N GLU A 246 22.43 2.29 -2.35
CA GLU A 246 22.36 1.19 -1.38
C GLU A 246 22.55 1.69 0.06
N LYS A 247 23.51 2.61 0.27
CA LYS A 247 23.73 3.24 1.58
C LYS A 247 22.45 3.92 2.08
N CYS A 248 21.76 4.66 1.20
CA CYS A 248 20.51 5.33 1.53
C CYS A 248 19.40 4.31 1.85
N VAL A 249 19.30 3.20 1.07
CA VAL A 249 18.33 2.12 1.35
C VAL A 249 18.53 1.56 2.76
N ARG A 250 19.78 1.24 3.15
CA ARG A 250 20.10 0.75 4.50
C ARG A 250 19.71 1.76 5.57
N THR A 251 20.10 3.01 5.38
CA THR A 251 19.75 4.09 6.31
C THR A 251 18.23 4.26 6.44
N GLU A 252 17.48 4.31 5.36
CA GLU A 252 16.02 4.45 5.35
C GLU A 252 15.32 3.29 6.12
N MET A 253 15.78 2.06 5.94
CA MET A 253 15.21 0.90 6.63
C MET A 253 15.60 0.85 8.12
N GLU A 254 16.87 1.06 8.42
CA GLU A 254 17.41 0.93 9.78
C GLU A 254 16.97 2.09 10.68
N MET A 255 17.10 3.34 10.18
CA MET A 255 16.63 4.52 10.91
C MET A 255 15.12 4.49 11.12
N GLY A 256 14.33 4.12 10.10
CA GLY A 256 12.89 3.96 10.27
C GLY A 256 12.53 2.97 11.39
N ARG A 257 13.26 1.84 11.47
CA ARG A 257 13.11 0.88 12.56
C ARG A 257 13.47 1.46 13.93
N SER A 258 14.62 2.15 14.00
CA SER A 258 15.14 2.70 15.26
C SER A 258 14.30 3.84 15.79
N VAL A 259 13.74 4.68 14.92
CA VAL A 259 12.82 5.77 15.32
C VAL A 259 11.53 5.19 15.91
N ILE A 260 10.94 4.15 15.31
CA ILE A 260 9.76 3.49 15.87
C ILE A 260 10.10 2.86 17.23
N GLU A 261 11.26 2.20 17.35
CA GLU A 261 11.71 1.62 18.63
C GLU A 261 11.86 2.70 19.71
N ALA A 262 12.44 3.84 19.38
CA ALA A 262 12.59 4.95 20.31
C ALA A 262 11.25 5.59 20.72
N ALA A 263 10.31 5.71 19.78
CA ALA A 263 9.02 6.35 20.03
C ALA A 263 8.02 5.43 20.78
N LEU A 264 8.02 4.12 20.49
CA LEU A 264 6.99 3.19 20.97
C LEU A 264 7.54 2.07 21.87
N GLY A 265 8.86 1.98 22.06
CA GLY A 265 9.48 0.91 22.85
C GLY A 265 9.46 -0.47 22.17
N VAL A 266 9.04 -0.56 20.92
CA VAL A 266 8.94 -1.82 20.17
C VAL A 266 9.75 -1.74 18.89
N ARG A 267 10.73 -2.65 18.73
CA ARG A 267 11.52 -2.74 17.50
C ARG A 267 10.76 -3.49 16.42
N PRO A 268 10.37 -2.86 15.30
CA PRO A 268 9.63 -3.52 14.23
C PRO A 268 10.38 -4.70 13.63
N ALA A 269 9.70 -5.84 13.52
CA ALA A 269 10.25 -7.04 12.89
C ALA A 269 9.85 -7.18 11.41
N HIS A 270 8.91 -6.38 10.95
CA HIS A 270 8.30 -6.45 9.63
C HIS A 270 8.46 -5.13 8.88
N LEU A 271 8.62 -5.19 7.55
CA LEU A 271 8.82 -4.05 6.66
C LEU A 271 7.78 -4.08 5.53
N SER A 272 7.26 -2.92 5.15
CA SER A 272 6.63 -2.70 3.85
C SER A 272 7.53 -1.80 3.00
N TYR A 273 7.73 -2.16 1.74
CA TYR A 273 8.51 -1.31 0.82
C TYR A 273 7.63 -0.18 0.28
N PRO A 274 8.07 1.09 0.37
CA PRO A 274 7.34 2.22 -0.22
C PRO A 274 6.99 1.99 -1.68
N VAL A 275 5.75 2.27 -2.06
CA VAL A 275 5.17 1.98 -3.37
C VAL A 275 5.15 0.47 -3.68
N GLY A 276 6.21 -0.27 -3.44
CA GLY A 276 6.32 -1.72 -3.41
C GLY A 276 6.17 -2.44 -4.76
N ASP A 277 6.06 -1.73 -5.88
CA ASP A 277 5.99 -2.33 -7.21
C ASP A 277 7.39 -2.58 -7.83
N PRO A 278 7.50 -3.32 -8.94
CA PRO A 278 8.78 -3.63 -9.55
C PRO A 278 9.61 -2.41 -10.00
N THR A 279 9.03 -1.21 -10.08
CA THR A 279 9.76 0.02 -10.42
C THR A 279 10.38 0.69 -9.20
N SER A 280 9.94 0.33 -7.98
CA SER A 280 10.36 0.95 -6.73
C SER A 280 11.20 0.05 -5.83
N VAL A 281 11.10 -1.27 -6.00
CA VAL A 281 11.80 -2.26 -5.18
C VAL A 281 12.19 -3.49 -6.00
N GLY A 282 13.27 -4.19 -5.61
CA GLY A 282 13.75 -5.39 -6.28
C GLY A 282 14.71 -6.23 -5.45
N PRO A 283 15.47 -7.14 -6.08
CA PRO A 283 16.34 -8.10 -5.39
C PRO A 283 17.36 -7.46 -4.44
N ARG A 284 17.92 -6.29 -4.80
CA ARG A 284 18.86 -5.54 -3.95
C ARG A 284 18.22 -5.20 -2.60
N GLU A 285 17.00 -4.64 -2.62
CA GLU A 285 16.28 -4.22 -1.42
C GLU A 285 15.82 -5.42 -0.59
N TYR A 286 15.42 -6.52 -1.24
CA TYR A 286 15.05 -7.77 -0.55
C TYR A 286 16.22 -8.35 0.23
N LYS A 287 17.43 -8.35 -0.38
CA LYS A 287 18.66 -8.79 0.25
C LYS A 287 19.00 -7.90 1.45
N ILE A 288 18.95 -6.57 1.28
CA ILE A 288 19.23 -5.61 2.35
C ILE A 288 18.27 -5.80 3.53
N ALA A 289 16.96 -5.98 3.28
CA ALA A 289 16.00 -6.23 4.34
C ALA A 289 16.29 -7.52 5.12
N ALA A 290 16.73 -8.58 4.43
CA ALA A 290 17.15 -9.82 5.07
C ALA A 290 18.43 -9.62 5.90
N GLU A 291 19.45 -8.93 5.39
CA GLU A 291 20.70 -8.61 6.08
C GLU A 291 20.47 -7.76 7.33
N LEU A 292 19.51 -6.84 7.29
CA LEU A 292 19.10 -6.03 8.45
C LEU A 292 18.25 -6.82 9.45
N GLY A 293 17.94 -8.09 9.18
CA GLY A 293 17.22 -8.98 10.11
C GLY A 293 15.73 -8.71 10.21
N PHE A 294 15.09 -8.19 9.16
CA PHE A 294 13.63 -8.18 9.11
C PHE A 294 13.08 -9.61 8.94
N LYS A 295 12.13 -10.02 9.80
CA LYS A 295 11.46 -11.32 9.72
C LYS A 295 10.69 -11.47 8.41
N THR A 296 9.98 -10.41 8.00
CA THR A 296 9.28 -10.36 6.71
C THR A 296 9.33 -8.97 6.10
N ALA A 297 9.31 -8.91 4.77
CA ALA A 297 9.06 -7.67 4.07
C ALA A 297 8.06 -7.89 2.92
N VAL A 298 7.15 -6.93 2.73
CA VAL A 298 6.02 -7.05 1.81
C VAL A 298 6.13 -6.05 0.66
N THR A 299 5.70 -6.50 -0.52
CA THR A 299 5.59 -5.71 -1.75
C THR A 299 4.13 -5.38 -2.07
N THR A 300 3.87 -4.62 -3.12
CA THR A 300 2.54 -4.45 -3.70
C THR A 300 2.32 -5.34 -4.93
N GLN A 301 3.24 -6.27 -5.20
CA GLN A 301 3.06 -7.25 -6.28
C GLN A 301 1.88 -8.18 -5.95
N PRO A 302 0.89 -8.30 -6.86
CA PRO A 302 -0.31 -9.08 -6.58
C PRO A 302 0.00 -10.58 -6.49
N GLY A 303 -0.40 -11.22 -5.38
CA GLY A 303 -0.21 -12.65 -5.22
C GLY A 303 -0.84 -13.25 -3.96
N MET A 304 -1.10 -14.55 -4.01
CA MET A 304 -1.37 -15.37 -2.84
C MET A 304 -0.06 -15.86 -2.24
N LEU A 305 -0.08 -16.26 -0.98
CA LEU A 305 1.05 -16.93 -0.35
C LEU A 305 1.00 -18.43 -0.65
N PHE A 306 2.15 -18.98 -1.04
CA PHE A 306 2.37 -20.40 -1.25
C PHE A 306 3.52 -20.89 -0.36
N THR A 307 3.65 -22.20 -0.17
CA THR A 307 4.71 -22.79 0.65
C THR A 307 6.12 -22.37 0.24
N ALA A 308 6.35 -22.12 -1.05
CA ALA A 308 7.63 -21.64 -1.57
C ALA A 308 8.03 -20.26 -1.05
N HIS A 309 7.09 -19.42 -0.58
CA HIS A 309 7.42 -18.10 -0.02
C HIS A 309 8.19 -18.18 1.31
N ARG A 310 8.26 -19.36 1.97
CA ARG A 310 9.16 -19.57 3.12
C ARG A 310 10.64 -19.28 2.81
N GLN A 311 11.03 -19.36 1.56
CA GLN A 311 12.37 -19.05 1.08
C GLN A 311 12.53 -17.58 0.65
N HIS A 312 11.47 -16.78 0.71
CA HIS A 312 11.40 -15.42 0.20
C HIS A 312 10.67 -14.47 1.15
N LEU A 313 10.96 -14.61 2.45
CA LEU A 313 10.26 -13.87 3.49
C LEU A 313 10.36 -12.34 3.36
N THR A 314 11.40 -11.84 2.72
CA THR A 314 11.59 -10.40 2.46
C THR A 314 11.04 -9.92 1.12
N ALA A 315 10.23 -10.73 0.43
CA ALA A 315 9.61 -10.37 -0.85
C ALA A 315 8.18 -10.90 -0.97
N LEU A 316 7.39 -10.82 0.09
CA LEU A 316 6.05 -11.38 0.13
C LEU A 316 5.06 -10.54 -0.70
N PRO A 317 4.20 -11.18 -1.53
CA PRO A 317 3.18 -10.50 -2.31
C PRO A 317 1.99 -10.10 -1.44
N ARG A 318 1.20 -9.12 -1.92
CA ARG A 318 -0.04 -8.70 -1.28
C ARG A 318 -1.19 -8.58 -2.29
N ILE A 319 -2.41 -8.60 -1.81
CA ILE A 319 -3.60 -8.26 -2.58
C ILE A 319 -4.14 -6.92 -2.10
N SER A 320 -4.20 -5.93 -3.00
CA SER A 320 -4.76 -4.62 -2.71
C SER A 320 -6.29 -4.68 -2.64
N ILE A 321 -6.82 -4.25 -1.50
CA ILE A 321 -8.23 -3.92 -1.32
C ILE A 321 -8.36 -2.41 -1.49
N ASN A 322 -8.96 -1.98 -2.59
CA ASN A 322 -8.87 -0.60 -3.04
C ASN A 322 -10.21 -0.01 -3.50
N GLY A 323 -10.22 1.30 -3.72
CA GLY A 323 -11.41 2.08 -4.02
C GLY A 323 -12.07 1.81 -5.38
N GLU A 324 -11.35 1.15 -6.30
CA GLU A 324 -11.88 0.84 -7.64
C GLU A 324 -12.81 -0.38 -7.65
N PHE A 325 -12.63 -1.29 -6.69
CA PHE A 325 -13.29 -2.59 -6.69
C PHE A 325 -14.03 -2.87 -5.36
N GLN A 326 -14.76 -1.89 -4.83
CA GLN A 326 -15.50 -1.97 -3.57
C GLN A 326 -16.81 -2.78 -3.68
N GLN A 327 -16.71 -4.02 -4.15
CA GLN A 327 -17.84 -4.96 -4.20
C GLN A 327 -17.41 -6.33 -3.71
N MET A 328 -18.24 -6.98 -2.90
CA MET A 328 -17.92 -8.29 -2.31
C MET A 328 -17.66 -9.40 -3.34
N ARG A 329 -18.24 -9.30 -4.54
CA ARG A 329 -17.93 -10.25 -5.62
C ARG A 329 -16.47 -10.16 -6.07
N TYR A 330 -15.90 -8.96 -6.15
CA TYR A 330 -14.47 -8.79 -6.47
C TYR A 330 -13.57 -9.34 -5.36
N VAL A 331 -13.92 -9.09 -4.10
CA VAL A 331 -13.21 -9.69 -2.96
C VAL A 331 -13.22 -11.21 -3.04
N ARG A 332 -14.35 -11.83 -3.40
CA ARG A 332 -14.44 -13.30 -3.58
C ARG A 332 -13.48 -13.80 -4.65
N VAL A 333 -13.42 -13.12 -5.80
CA VAL A 333 -12.52 -13.49 -6.91
C VAL A 333 -11.06 -13.30 -6.48
N LEU A 334 -10.71 -12.17 -5.87
CA LEU A 334 -9.34 -11.91 -5.38
C LEU A 334 -8.92 -12.95 -4.35
N MET A 335 -9.77 -13.22 -3.36
CA MET A 335 -9.51 -14.21 -2.29
C MET A 335 -9.50 -15.66 -2.78
N SER A 336 -9.99 -15.96 -3.97
CA SER A 336 -9.85 -17.28 -4.59
C SER A 336 -8.45 -17.53 -5.14
N GLY A 337 -7.67 -16.49 -5.40
CA GLY A 337 -6.38 -16.55 -6.08
C GLY A 337 -6.47 -16.61 -7.61
N ALA A 338 -7.66 -16.76 -8.19
CA ALA A 338 -7.81 -16.93 -9.65
C ALA A 338 -7.32 -15.70 -10.44
N ALA A 339 -7.69 -14.49 -10.00
CA ALA A 339 -7.26 -13.26 -10.67
C ALA A 339 -5.74 -13.08 -10.62
N THR A 340 -5.12 -13.33 -9.46
CA THR A 340 -3.66 -13.21 -9.29
C THR A 340 -2.90 -14.32 -10.00
N ALA A 341 -3.43 -15.53 -10.07
CA ALA A 341 -2.83 -16.62 -10.84
C ALA A 341 -2.79 -16.28 -12.34
N MET A 342 -3.89 -15.80 -12.90
CA MET A 342 -3.92 -15.34 -14.31
C MET A 342 -2.96 -14.18 -14.55
N TRP A 343 -2.94 -13.18 -13.65
CA TRP A 343 -2.03 -12.04 -13.74
C TRP A 343 -0.56 -12.46 -13.73
N ASN A 344 -0.23 -13.48 -12.95
CA ASN A 344 1.13 -13.97 -12.76
C ASN A 344 1.51 -15.11 -13.74
N GLY A 345 0.67 -15.41 -14.74
CA GLY A 345 0.89 -16.52 -15.65
C GLY A 345 0.98 -17.87 -14.91
N PHE A 346 0.17 -18.05 -13.87
CA PHE A 346 0.11 -19.22 -12.97
C PHE A 346 1.42 -19.51 -12.21
N ARG A 347 2.34 -18.55 -12.15
CA ARG A 347 3.53 -18.66 -11.30
C ARG A 347 3.14 -18.40 -9.83
N HIS A 348 3.57 -19.31 -8.95
CA HIS A 348 3.31 -19.19 -7.51
C HIS A 348 4.20 -18.12 -6.85
N VAL A 349 5.42 -17.97 -7.32
CA VAL A 349 6.39 -16.98 -6.83
C VAL A 349 6.78 -16.05 -7.96
N ASN A 350 6.61 -14.75 -7.75
CA ASN A 350 6.88 -13.71 -8.75
C ASN A 350 8.15 -12.92 -8.48
N ILE A 351 9.06 -13.49 -7.72
CA ILE A 351 10.33 -12.85 -7.39
C ILE A 351 11.27 -13.10 -8.58
N LYS A 352 11.72 -12.04 -9.23
CA LYS A 352 12.84 -12.15 -10.15
C LYS A 352 14.05 -12.52 -9.31
N ALA A 353 14.68 -13.65 -9.62
CA ALA A 353 15.99 -13.97 -9.07
C ALA A 353 16.95 -12.80 -9.36
N ALA A 354 17.83 -12.54 -8.39
CA ALA A 354 18.89 -11.55 -8.54
C ALA A 354 19.83 -11.95 -9.68
#